data_b0c9a965bb9a85ede1b221388f1312aa
#
_entry.id   b0c9a965bb9a85ede1b221388f1312aa
#
_cell.length_a   1.000
_cell.length_b   1.000
_cell.length_c   1.000
_cell.angle_alpha   90.00
_cell.angle_beta   90.00
_cell.angle_gamma   90.00
#
_symmetry.space_group_name_H-M   'P 1'
#
loop_
_entity.id
_entity.type
_entity.pdbx_description
1 polymer ?
#
loop_
_entity_poly.entity_id
_entity_poly.type
_entity_poly.pdbx_seq_one_letter_code
_entity_poly.pdbx_strand_id
1 'polypeptide(L)'
;RRGWSPERISGRWKVLGRDPISHEAIYQWVYAEARSLIPCLVRAHRRRLRRGHSSRHKSSHIPSRTPISKRPKSVESRKQAGHWEGDTIVSRQSRPVLQVLVERKTRYSRLRKLPAKEAAAMRASINRALGRYPRHLRRSITYDNGSENVQHLRVNATLGTVSYFCEPMHSWEKGSVENVAGLVRRRLPKKTDFAIVSLDQVKRTERWLNGLPRKCLGFQTPAEAFRQSVALTG
;
A
#
# COMPACT_ATOMS: atom_id res chain seq x y z
N ARG A 1 15.03 -0.43 -16.03
CA ARG A 1 14.90 -1.55 -15.05
C ARG A 1 14.25 -1.11 -13.72
N ARG A 2 13.52 0.04 -13.72
CA ARG A 2 12.81 0.56 -12.52
C ARG A 2 11.52 -0.20 -12.19
N GLY A 3 11.13 -1.23 -12.97
CA GLY A 3 9.90 -2.01 -12.79
C GLY A 3 8.62 -1.26 -13.19
N TRP A 4 8.74 -0.26 -14.05
CA TRP A 4 7.61 0.46 -14.61
C TRP A 4 6.98 -0.35 -15.75
N SER A 5 5.64 -0.33 -15.84
CA SER A 5 4.95 -0.86 -17.01
C SER A 5 5.05 0.12 -18.20
N PRO A 6 4.90 -0.34 -19.45
CA PRO A 6 4.83 0.55 -20.61
C PRO A 6 3.85 1.71 -20.44
N GLU A 7 2.65 1.48 -19.89
CA GLU A 7 1.67 2.52 -19.57
C GLU A 7 2.24 3.60 -18.61
N ARG A 8 3.00 3.18 -17.58
CA ARG A 8 3.63 4.12 -16.65
C ARG A 8 4.76 4.90 -17.28
N ILE A 9 5.52 4.26 -18.18
CA ILE A 9 6.57 4.91 -18.94
C ILE A 9 5.97 5.98 -19.84
N SER A 10 5.01 5.62 -20.68
CA SER A 10 4.31 6.51 -21.58
C SER A 10 3.70 7.72 -20.85
N GLY A 11 2.89 7.46 -19.83
CA GLY A 11 2.23 8.52 -19.08
C GLY A 11 3.22 9.43 -18.32
N ARG A 12 4.26 8.87 -17.70
CA ARG A 12 5.29 9.67 -17.02
C ARG A 12 6.14 10.48 -18.00
N TRP A 13 6.41 9.94 -19.17
CA TRP A 13 7.14 10.61 -20.23
C TRP A 13 6.45 11.90 -20.64
N LYS A 14 5.12 11.82 -20.84
CA LYS A 14 4.27 12.98 -21.11
C LYS A 14 4.31 14.04 -20.00
N VAL A 15 4.23 13.62 -18.72
CA VAL A 15 4.31 14.54 -17.57
C VAL A 15 5.66 15.26 -17.51
N LEU A 16 6.73 14.66 -18.02
CA LEU A 16 8.06 15.25 -18.06
C LEU A 16 8.29 16.14 -19.29
N GLY A 17 7.26 16.40 -20.10
CA GLY A 17 7.36 17.24 -21.31
C GLY A 17 8.23 16.63 -22.41
N ARG A 18 8.39 15.30 -22.43
CA ARG A 18 9.17 14.61 -23.47
C ARG A 18 8.28 14.23 -24.64
N ASP A 19 8.89 13.96 -25.80
CA ASP A 19 8.19 13.53 -27.00
C ASP A 19 7.25 12.35 -26.70
N PRO A 20 5.99 12.40 -27.15
CA PRO A 20 4.98 11.43 -26.80
C PRO A 20 5.34 10.04 -27.36
N ILE A 21 5.34 9.04 -26.50
CA ILE A 21 5.48 7.64 -26.89
C ILE A 21 4.26 6.86 -26.37
N SER A 22 3.61 6.08 -27.22
CA SER A 22 2.49 5.25 -26.81
C SER A 22 2.97 4.02 -26.03
N HIS A 23 2.14 3.52 -25.10
CA HIS A 23 2.47 2.27 -24.41
C HIS A 23 2.48 1.08 -25.35
N GLU A 24 1.70 1.13 -26.44
CA GLU A 24 1.66 0.13 -27.50
C GLU A 24 3.00 0.07 -28.24
N ALA A 25 3.53 1.22 -28.69
CA ALA A 25 4.85 1.28 -29.32
C ALA A 25 5.95 0.70 -28.43
N ILE A 26 5.88 0.93 -27.10
CA ILE A 26 6.83 0.32 -26.17
C ILE A 26 6.67 -1.21 -26.12
N TYR A 27 5.44 -1.73 -26.14
CA TYR A 27 5.23 -3.18 -26.19
C TYR A 27 5.74 -3.78 -27.49
N GLN A 28 5.41 -3.18 -28.64
CA GLN A 28 5.87 -3.62 -29.95
C GLN A 28 7.40 -3.66 -30.00
N TRP A 29 8.06 -2.61 -29.57
CA TRP A 29 9.53 -2.57 -29.50
C TRP A 29 10.11 -3.66 -28.60
N VAL A 30 9.52 -3.88 -27.40
CA VAL A 30 9.99 -4.93 -26.48
C VAL A 30 9.85 -6.32 -27.10
N TYR A 31 8.78 -6.58 -27.83
CA TYR A 31 8.56 -7.89 -28.46
C TYR A 31 9.39 -8.10 -29.74
N ALA A 32 9.66 -7.04 -30.50
CA ALA A 32 10.45 -7.12 -31.70
C ALA A 32 11.96 -7.12 -31.38
N GLU A 33 12.44 -6.08 -30.70
CA GLU A 33 13.87 -5.75 -30.62
C GLU A 33 14.49 -6.05 -29.23
N ALA A 34 13.69 -6.11 -28.16
CA ALA A 34 14.19 -6.18 -26.78
C ALA A 34 13.60 -7.32 -25.96
N ARG A 35 13.52 -8.52 -26.52
CA ARG A 35 12.88 -9.70 -25.92
C ARG A 35 13.42 -10.07 -24.53
N SER A 36 14.68 -9.74 -24.23
CA SER A 36 15.30 -9.89 -22.91
C SER A 36 14.59 -9.07 -21.81
N LEU A 37 13.78 -8.07 -22.18
CA LEU A 37 12.98 -7.26 -21.25
C LEU A 37 11.58 -7.83 -20.98
N ILE A 38 11.12 -8.86 -21.68
CA ILE A 38 9.81 -9.48 -21.48
C ILE A 38 9.61 -9.92 -20.00
N PRO A 39 10.58 -10.53 -19.30
CA PRO A 39 10.45 -10.85 -17.89
C PRO A 39 10.24 -9.63 -16.97
N CYS A 40 10.61 -8.43 -17.44
CA CYS A 40 10.40 -7.16 -16.71
C CYS A 40 8.98 -6.61 -16.85
N LEU A 41 8.19 -7.10 -17.81
CA LEU A 41 6.80 -6.71 -17.99
C LEU A 41 5.96 -7.19 -16.80
N VAL A 42 4.89 -6.43 -16.50
CA VAL A 42 4.07 -6.65 -15.28
C VAL A 42 3.50 -8.06 -15.18
N ARG A 43 3.11 -8.64 -16.30
CA ARG A 43 2.51 -10.00 -16.34
C ARG A 43 3.49 -11.08 -16.78
N ALA A 44 4.53 -10.74 -17.53
CA ALA A 44 5.54 -11.70 -18.03
C ALA A 44 4.89 -13.01 -18.54
N HIS A 45 3.81 -12.92 -19.32
CA HIS A 45 2.98 -14.04 -19.81
C HIS A 45 2.31 -14.93 -18.74
N ARG A 46 2.35 -14.58 -17.46
CA ARG A 46 1.71 -15.36 -16.39
C ARG A 46 0.19 -15.21 -16.44
N ARG A 47 -0.53 -16.34 -16.50
CA ARG A 47 -1.99 -16.36 -16.37
C ARG A 47 -2.41 -15.96 -14.96
N ARG A 48 -3.52 -15.22 -14.86
CA ARG A 48 -4.14 -14.90 -13.57
C ARG A 48 -4.81 -16.15 -13.02
N LEU A 49 -4.30 -16.70 -11.92
CA LEU A 49 -4.95 -17.81 -11.22
C LEU A 49 -6.28 -17.36 -10.62
N ARG A 50 -7.32 -18.20 -10.71
CA ARG A 50 -8.60 -17.99 -10.01
C ARG A 50 -8.34 -17.93 -8.50
N ARG A 51 -9.05 -17.06 -7.78
CA ARG A 51 -9.02 -17.05 -6.32
C ARG A 51 -9.66 -18.35 -5.81
N GLY A 52 -8.90 -19.14 -5.04
CA GLY A 52 -9.45 -20.27 -4.30
C GLY A 52 -10.38 -19.78 -3.18
N HIS A 53 -11.29 -20.65 -2.71
CA HIS A 53 -12.14 -20.37 -1.56
C HIS A 53 -11.30 -20.07 -0.32
N SER A 54 -11.62 -18.98 0.35
CA SER A 54 -11.01 -18.58 1.61
C SER A 54 -11.58 -19.45 2.74
N SER A 55 -10.71 -19.97 3.61
CA SER A 55 -11.11 -20.63 4.85
C SER A 55 -11.85 -19.64 5.75
N ARG A 56 -12.80 -20.14 6.56
CA ARG A 56 -13.52 -19.35 7.57
C ARG A 56 -12.51 -18.71 8.53
N HIS A 57 -12.39 -17.39 8.49
CA HIS A 57 -11.64 -16.65 9.50
C HIS A 57 -12.49 -16.52 10.76
N LYS A 58 -11.94 -16.92 11.91
CA LYS A 58 -12.51 -16.62 13.22
C LYS A 58 -12.60 -15.10 13.37
N SER A 59 -13.78 -14.57 13.67
CA SER A 59 -13.92 -13.14 13.96
C SER A 59 -13.19 -12.83 15.25
N SER A 60 -12.25 -11.90 15.23
CA SER A 60 -11.63 -11.38 16.45
C SER A 60 -12.54 -10.32 17.06
N HIS A 61 -12.74 -10.40 18.38
CA HIS A 61 -13.46 -9.35 19.11
C HIS A 61 -12.55 -8.12 19.23
N ILE A 62 -12.90 -7.04 18.52
CA ILE A 62 -12.20 -5.74 18.61
C ILE A 62 -13.09 -4.80 19.43
N PRO A 63 -12.62 -4.31 20.60
CA PRO A 63 -13.43 -3.44 21.46
C PRO A 63 -13.71 -2.10 20.76
N SER A 64 -14.92 -1.57 20.95
CA SER A 64 -15.37 -0.25 20.44
C SER A 64 -15.10 -0.03 18.95
N ARG A 65 -15.30 -1.07 18.15
CA ARG A 65 -15.10 -1.05 16.70
C ARG A 65 -16.09 -0.10 16.01
N THR A 66 -15.60 0.89 15.28
CA THR A 66 -16.44 1.72 14.42
C THR A 66 -16.46 1.10 13.01
N PRO A 67 -17.61 0.65 12.51
CA PRO A 67 -17.70 0.05 11.17
C PRO A 67 -17.42 1.09 10.08
N ILE A 68 -16.94 0.62 8.93
CA ILE A 68 -16.58 1.47 7.78
C ILE A 68 -17.80 2.23 7.24
N SER A 69 -19.00 1.70 7.41
CA SER A 69 -20.25 2.37 7.03
C SER A 69 -20.46 3.71 7.74
N LYS A 70 -19.88 3.91 8.93
CA LYS A 70 -19.88 5.19 9.66
C LYS A 70 -18.75 6.13 9.24
N ARG A 71 -17.89 5.72 8.29
CA ARG A 71 -16.81 6.57 7.78
C ARG A 71 -17.40 7.68 6.90
N PRO A 72 -17.02 8.96 7.10
CA PRO A 72 -17.53 10.07 6.30
C PRO A 72 -17.32 9.83 4.79
N LYS A 73 -18.34 10.11 3.98
CA LYS A 73 -18.27 9.99 2.50
C LYS A 73 -17.12 10.80 1.89
N SER A 74 -16.73 11.92 2.52
CA SER A 74 -15.57 12.72 2.12
C SER A 74 -14.27 11.93 2.07
N VAL A 75 -14.10 10.90 2.90
CA VAL A 75 -12.94 10.01 2.87
C VAL A 75 -12.91 9.15 1.62
N GLU A 76 -14.07 8.80 1.08
CA GLU A 76 -14.18 7.99 -0.13
C GLU A 76 -13.80 8.74 -1.40
N SER A 77 -14.07 10.04 -1.44
CA SER A 77 -13.72 10.91 -2.57
C SER A 77 -12.20 11.00 -2.81
N ARG A 78 -11.38 10.63 -1.80
CA ARG A 78 -9.91 10.70 -1.84
C ARG A 78 -9.36 12.10 -2.17
N LYS A 79 -10.17 13.14 -1.97
CA LYS A 79 -9.75 14.54 -2.19
C LYS A 79 -8.90 15.07 -1.02
N GLN A 80 -9.14 14.57 0.19
CA GLN A 80 -8.45 14.99 1.40
C GLN A 80 -7.33 14.01 1.75
N ALA A 81 -6.15 14.54 2.10
CA ALA A 81 -5.04 13.73 2.60
C ALA A 81 -5.19 13.39 4.10
N GLY A 82 -4.45 12.39 4.56
CA GLY A 82 -4.42 12.01 5.96
C GLY A 82 -5.30 10.81 6.31
N HIS A 83 -5.91 10.18 5.34
CA HIS A 83 -6.70 8.96 5.52
C HIS A 83 -5.89 7.74 5.08
N TRP A 84 -5.60 6.85 6.01
CA TRP A 84 -4.73 5.71 5.79
C TRP A 84 -5.51 4.39 5.76
N GLU A 85 -5.00 3.42 5.03
CA GLU A 85 -5.43 2.02 5.08
C GLU A 85 -4.29 1.18 5.63
N GLY A 86 -4.57 0.37 6.66
CA GLY A 86 -3.62 -0.53 7.27
C GLY A 86 -3.86 -1.99 6.87
N ASP A 87 -2.79 -2.74 6.64
CA ASP A 87 -2.80 -4.17 6.36
C ASP A 87 -1.53 -4.85 6.84
N THR A 88 -1.58 -6.18 6.97
CA THR A 88 -0.45 -7.00 7.40
C THR A 88 -0.17 -8.10 6.38
N ILE A 89 1.01 -8.07 5.81
CA ILE A 89 1.48 -9.14 4.91
C ILE A 89 2.23 -10.17 5.75
N VAL A 90 1.69 -11.38 5.84
CA VAL A 90 2.29 -12.49 6.60
C VAL A 90 3.23 -13.32 5.74
N SER A 91 4.27 -13.88 6.36
CA SER A 91 5.05 -15.01 5.86
C SER A 91 4.35 -16.33 6.21
N ARG A 92 4.56 -17.37 5.40
CA ARG A 92 4.15 -18.73 5.76
C ARG A 92 5.27 -19.51 6.46
N GLN A 93 6.49 -18.96 6.48
CA GLN A 93 7.70 -19.66 6.92
C GLN A 93 8.23 -19.15 8.27
N SER A 94 7.77 -17.96 8.71
CA SER A 94 8.30 -17.35 9.93
C SER A 94 7.27 -16.41 10.59
N ARG A 95 7.49 -16.10 11.88
CA ARG A 95 6.66 -15.20 12.68
C ARG A 95 6.72 -13.74 12.25
N PRO A 96 7.86 -13.18 11.78
CA PRO A 96 7.91 -11.79 11.33
C PRO A 96 6.90 -11.49 10.23
N VAL A 97 6.33 -10.29 10.30
CA VAL A 97 5.33 -9.80 9.36
C VAL A 97 5.73 -8.44 8.79
N LEU A 98 5.13 -8.07 7.68
CA LEU A 98 5.32 -6.76 7.08
C LEU A 98 4.03 -5.95 7.23
N GLN A 99 4.08 -4.91 8.08
CA GLN A 99 3.01 -3.91 8.16
C GLN A 99 3.07 -3.01 6.94
N VAL A 100 1.90 -2.74 6.37
CA VAL A 100 1.70 -1.83 5.23
C VAL A 100 0.69 -0.78 5.63
N LEU A 101 1.07 0.49 5.53
CA LEU A 101 0.16 1.63 5.64
C LEU A 101 0.16 2.38 4.32
N VAL A 102 -1.02 2.71 3.79
CA VAL A 102 -1.17 3.42 2.53
C VAL A 102 -2.06 4.64 2.72
N GLU A 103 -1.56 5.81 2.37
CA GLU A 103 -2.35 7.03 2.33
C GLU A 103 -3.26 7.04 1.10
N ARG A 104 -4.57 7.29 1.30
CA ARG A 104 -5.61 7.04 0.28
C ARG A 104 -5.58 7.99 -0.90
N LYS A 105 -5.29 9.28 -0.69
CA LYS A 105 -5.23 10.30 -1.75
C LYS A 105 -3.98 10.13 -2.60
N THR A 106 -2.83 10.12 -1.96
CA THR A 106 -1.52 10.17 -2.63
C THR A 106 -0.93 8.79 -2.95
N ARG A 107 -1.53 7.71 -2.41
CA ARG A 107 -0.99 6.34 -2.51
C ARG A 107 0.38 6.17 -1.85
N TYR A 108 0.80 7.15 -1.05
CA TYR A 108 2.04 7.08 -0.31
C TYR A 108 2.02 5.92 0.68
N SER A 109 3.07 5.13 0.67
CA SER A 109 3.11 3.86 1.42
C SER A 109 4.23 3.88 2.46
N ARG A 110 3.95 3.30 3.63
CA ARG A 110 4.92 3.01 4.67
C ARG A 110 4.98 1.51 4.89
N LEU A 111 6.19 0.96 4.88
CA LEU A 111 6.44 -0.45 5.15
C LEU A 111 7.29 -0.60 6.40
N ARG A 112 6.91 -1.53 7.28
CA ARG A 112 7.68 -1.86 8.48
C ARG A 112 7.69 -3.36 8.73
N LYS A 113 8.87 -3.93 8.94
CA LYS A 113 9.03 -5.30 9.41
C LYS A 113 8.78 -5.32 10.92
N LEU A 114 7.91 -6.21 11.36
CA LEU A 114 7.60 -6.45 12.78
C LEU A 114 8.02 -7.88 13.15
N PRO A 115 8.41 -8.12 14.41
CA PRO A 115 8.85 -9.43 14.86
C PRO A 115 7.73 -10.48 14.85
N ALA A 116 6.49 -10.02 15.04
CA ALA A 116 5.30 -10.87 15.02
C ALA A 116 4.03 -10.04 14.72
N LYS A 117 2.92 -10.73 14.44
CA LYS A 117 1.58 -10.16 14.26
C LYS A 117 0.93 -9.91 15.62
N GLU A 118 1.48 -8.99 16.41
CA GLU A 118 1.07 -8.68 17.77
C GLU A 118 0.56 -7.24 17.90
N ALA A 119 -0.47 -7.04 18.73
CA ALA A 119 -1.14 -5.75 18.88
C ALA A 119 -0.22 -4.64 19.41
N ALA A 120 0.65 -4.97 20.37
CA ALA A 120 1.60 -4.00 20.92
C ALA A 120 2.64 -3.55 19.90
N ALA A 121 3.22 -4.50 19.13
CA ALA A 121 4.17 -4.22 18.07
C ALA A 121 3.52 -3.40 16.94
N MET A 122 2.28 -3.74 16.57
CA MET A 122 1.50 -3.03 15.57
C MET A 122 1.25 -1.57 15.99
N ARG A 123 0.74 -1.35 17.21
CA ARG A 123 0.53 -0.01 17.79
C ARG A 123 1.81 0.82 17.77
N ALA A 124 2.91 0.29 18.33
CA ALA A 124 4.19 1.00 18.39
C ALA A 124 4.69 1.38 16.98
N SER A 125 4.51 0.49 16.02
CA SER A 125 4.90 0.70 14.63
C SER A 125 4.06 1.80 13.96
N ILE A 126 2.73 1.79 14.13
CA ILE A 126 1.83 2.81 13.59
C ILE A 126 2.18 4.18 14.18
N ASN A 127 2.32 4.26 15.51
CA ASN A 127 2.66 5.50 16.20
C ASN A 127 3.99 6.09 15.68
N ARG A 128 5.02 5.25 15.50
CA ARG A 128 6.31 5.66 14.94
C ARG A 128 6.21 6.06 13.46
N ALA A 129 5.36 5.38 12.68
CA ALA A 129 5.21 5.66 11.25
C ALA A 129 4.48 6.98 11.00
N LEU A 130 3.38 7.23 11.72
CA LEU A 130 2.48 8.35 11.48
C LEU A 130 2.72 9.54 12.42
N GLY A 131 3.30 9.34 13.61
CA GLY A 131 3.52 10.39 14.61
C GLY A 131 4.40 11.55 14.12
N ARG A 132 5.24 11.31 13.11
CA ARG A 132 6.07 12.33 12.46
C ARG A 132 5.30 13.31 11.57
N TYR A 133 4.06 12.98 11.21
CA TYR A 133 3.25 13.80 10.32
C TYR A 133 2.34 14.73 11.12
N PRO A 134 2.06 15.94 10.64
CA PRO A 134 1.10 16.84 11.27
C PRO A 134 -0.31 16.23 11.25
N ARG A 135 -1.20 16.73 12.11
CA ARG A 135 -2.53 16.15 12.36
C ARG A 135 -3.38 16.01 11.09
N HIS A 136 -3.28 16.96 10.17
CA HIS A 136 -4.02 16.93 8.91
C HIS A 136 -3.60 15.81 7.95
N LEU A 137 -2.40 15.23 8.13
CA LEU A 137 -1.91 14.06 7.38
C LEU A 137 -2.07 12.73 8.14
N ARG A 138 -2.72 12.72 9.31
CA ARG A 138 -3.01 11.53 10.11
C ARG A 138 -4.40 11.59 10.73
N ARG A 139 -5.44 11.70 9.89
CA ARG A 139 -6.84 11.90 10.30
C ARG A 139 -7.52 10.61 10.71
N SER A 140 -7.40 9.57 9.91
CA SER A 140 -8.03 8.27 10.18
C SER A 140 -7.23 7.11 9.63
N ILE A 141 -7.49 5.94 10.20
CA ILE A 141 -6.91 4.67 9.72
C ILE A 141 -8.05 3.66 9.55
N THR A 142 -8.12 3.02 8.39
CA THR A 142 -9.05 1.93 8.12
C THR A 142 -8.32 0.60 8.21
N TYR A 143 -8.84 -0.30 9.06
CA TYR A 143 -8.28 -1.62 9.36
C TYR A 143 -9.17 -2.74 8.84
N ASP A 144 -8.62 -3.95 8.74
CA ASP A 144 -9.39 -5.19 8.77
C ASP A 144 -9.72 -5.59 10.21
N ASN A 145 -10.44 -6.72 10.36
CA ASN A 145 -10.84 -7.25 11.65
C ASN A 145 -9.76 -8.17 12.27
N GLY A 146 -8.47 -7.93 11.99
CA GLY A 146 -7.38 -8.69 12.57
C GLY A 146 -7.15 -8.35 14.04
N SER A 147 -6.84 -9.37 14.86
CA SER A 147 -6.58 -9.22 16.31
C SER A 147 -5.39 -8.31 16.62
N GLU A 148 -4.47 -8.11 15.69
CA GLU A 148 -3.38 -7.16 15.82
C GLU A 148 -3.83 -5.70 15.93
N ASN A 149 -5.09 -5.41 15.58
CA ASN A 149 -5.67 -4.06 15.59
C ASN A 149 -6.47 -3.76 16.88
N VAL A 150 -6.52 -4.67 17.89
CA VAL A 150 -7.30 -4.48 19.11
C VAL A 150 -6.87 -3.27 19.93
N GLN A 151 -5.63 -2.78 19.76
CA GLN A 151 -5.14 -1.59 20.46
C GLN A 151 -5.38 -0.28 19.68
N HIS A 152 -6.28 -0.27 18.71
CA HIS A 152 -6.56 0.90 17.86
C HIS A 152 -6.97 2.15 18.64
N LEU A 153 -7.67 2.01 19.78
CA LEU A 153 -8.05 3.13 20.65
C LEU A 153 -6.81 3.84 21.24
N ARG A 154 -5.78 3.06 21.61
CA ARG A 154 -4.49 3.63 22.07
C ARG A 154 -3.74 4.33 20.95
N VAL A 155 -3.85 3.85 19.71
CA VAL A 155 -3.33 4.55 18.53
C VAL A 155 -4.07 5.87 18.33
N ASN A 156 -5.40 5.85 18.43
CA ASN A 156 -6.24 7.04 18.29
C ASN A 156 -5.88 8.09 19.33
N ALA A 157 -5.75 7.70 20.59
CA ALA A 157 -5.37 8.61 21.68
C ALA A 157 -3.98 9.24 21.44
N THR A 158 -2.99 8.45 21.00
CA THR A 158 -1.63 8.95 20.76
C THR A 158 -1.54 9.86 19.53
N LEU A 159 -2.24 9.52 18.45
CA LEU A 159 -2.11 10.20 17.16
C LEU A 159 -3.19 11.24 16.89
N GLY A 160 -4.28 11.24 17.65
CA GLY A 160 -5.47 12.04 17.36
C GLY A 160 -6.18 11.56 16.08
N THR A 161 -6.16 10.25 15.81
CA THR A 161 -6.79 9.63 14.64
C THR A 161 -8.15 9.04 14.99
N VAL A 162 -8.93 8.68 13.96
CA VAL A 162 -10.14 7.89 14.08
C VAL A 162 -9.96 6.56 13.37
N SER A 163 -10.37 5.47 14.00
CA SER A 163 -10.28 4.12 13.43
C SER A 163 -11.61 3.69 12.82
N TYR A 164 -11.53 3.10 11.63
CA TYR A 164 -12.66 2.45 10.96
C TYR A 164 -12.29 1.01 10.63
N PHE A 165 -13.26 0.12 10.62
CA PHE A 165 -13.07 -1.30 10.36
C PHE A 165 -13.94 -1.75 9.20
N CYS A 166 -13.34 -2.50 8.28
CA CYS A 166 -14.06 -3.12 7.18
C CYS A 166 -15.11 -4.09 7.70
N GLU A 167 -16.19 -4.27 6.94
CA GLU A 167 -17.13 -5.33 7.23
C GLU A 167 -16.45 -6.71 7.08
N PRO A 168 -16.89 -7.71 7.86
CA PRO A 168 -16.35 -9.05 7.74
C PRO A 168 -16.43 -9.55 6.29
N MET A 169 -15.34 -10.13 5.79
CA MET A 169 -15.19 -10.64 4.42
C MET A 169 -15.19 -9.58 3.29
N HIS A 170 -15.29 -8.29 3.59
CA HIS A 170 -15.29 -7.19 2.62
C HIS A 170 -13.88 -6.58 2.42
N SER A 171 -12.88 -7.40 2.09
CA SER A 171 -11.50 -6.93 1.89
C SER A 171 -11.35 -5.86 0.79
N TRP A 172 -12.29 -5.82 -0.17
CA TRP A 172 -12.29 -4.83 -1.27
C TRP A 172 -12.51 -3.39 -0.80
N GLU A 173 -13.04 -3.18 0.41
CA GLU A 173 -13.21 -1.85 1.02
C GLU A 173 -11.87 -1.15 1.29
N LYS A 174 -10.76 -1.92 1.34
CA LYS A 174 -9.38 -1.44 1.44
C LYS A 174 -8.61 -1.56 0.11
N GLY A 175 -9.20 -1.16 -1.00
CA GLY A 175 -8.61 -1.35 -2.33
C GLY A 175 -7.24 -0.70 -2.53
N SER A 176 -6.89 0.36 -1.77
CA SER A 176 -5.59 1.02 -1.92
C SER A 176 -4.46 0.16 -1.35
N VAL A 177 -4.62 -0.36 -0.13
CA VAL A 177 -3.61 -1.21 0.50
C VAL A 177 -3.54 -2.59 -0.15
N GLU A 178 -4.66 -3.15 -0.62
CA GLU A 178 -4.67 -4.41 -1.37
C GLU A 178 -3.83 -4.29 -2.66
N ASN A 179 -3.99 -3.19 -3.39
CA ASN A 179 -3.17 -2.92 -4.58
C ASN A 179 -1.68 -2.82 -4.23
N VAL A 180 -1.34 -2.10 -3.15
CA VAL A 180 0.05 -1.97 -2.70
C VAL A 180 0.61 -3.32 -2.23
N ALA A 181 -0.16 -4.13 -1.50
CA ALA A 181 0.25 -5.47 -1.11
C ALA A 181 0.57 -6.34 -2.33
N GLY A 182 -0.23 -6.24 -3.40
CA GLY A 182 0.06 -6.88 -4.69
C GLY A 182 1.37 -6.42 -5.32
N LEU A 183 1.71 -5.14 -5.20
CA LEU A 183 2.99 -4.60 -5.68
C LEU A 183 4.16 -5.03 -4.80
N VAL A 184 4.00 -5.04 -3.48
CA VAL A 184 5.01 -5.58 -2.54
C VAL A 184 5.37 -7.01 -2.92
N ARG A 185 4.37 -7.84 -3.26
CA ARG A 185 4.56 -9.24 -3.66
C ARG A 185 5.33 -9.43 -4.98
N ARG A 186 5.54 -8.38 -5.76
CA ARG A 186 6.44 -8.43 -6.92
C ARG A 186 7.91 -8.43 -6.52
N ARG A 187 8.26 -7.86 -5.35
CA ARG A 187 9.63 -7.82 -4.81
C ARG A 187 9.85 -8.81 -3.67
N LEU A 188 8.79 -9.07 -2.90
CA LEU A 188 8.76 -10.01 -1.79
C LEU A 188 7.63 -11.03 -2.05
N PRO A 189 7.86 -12.07 -2.86
CA PRO A 189 6.86 -13.06 -3.26
C PRO A 189 6.19 -13.76 -2.06
N LYS A 190 5.08 -14.48 -2.29
CA LYS A 190 4.30 -15.12 -1.21
C LYS A 190 5.09 -16.12 -0.36
N LYS A 191 6.14 -16.73 -0.94
CA LYS A 191 7.03 -17.69 -0.26
C LYS A 191 8.25 -17.03 0.39
N THR A 192 8.34 -15.68 0.42
CA THR A 192 9.46 -14.99 1.07
C THR A 192 9.39 -15.21 2.57
N ASP A 193 10.48 -15.68 3.15
CA ASP A 193 10.67 -15.72 4.61
C ASP A 193 11.02 -14.31 5.10
N PHE A 194 10.15 -13.71 5.90
CA PHE A 194 10.42 -12.38 6.44
C PHE A 194 11.48 -12.39 7.56
N ALA A 195 11.86 -13.54 8.11
CA ALA A 195 12.96 -13.58 9.07
C ALA A 195 14.28 -13.10 8.43
N ILE A 196 14.56 -13.56 7.20
CA ILE A 196 15.79 -13.22 6.47
C ILE A 196 15.74 -11.90 5.70
N VAL A 197 14.56 -11.31 5.52
CA VAL A 197 14.43 -9.99 4.83
C VAL A 197 15.04 -8.91 5.70
N SER A 198 16.07 -8.23 5.20
CA SER A 198 16.72 -7.14 5.92
C SER A 198 15.84 -5.88 5.96
N LEU A 199 16.06 -5.03 6.98
CA LEU A 199 15.37 -3.72 7.06
C LEU A 199 15.66 -2.83 5.84
N ASP A 200 16.85 -2.97 5.27
CA ASP A 200 17.22 -2.23 4.07
C ASP A 200 16.47 -2.70 2.82
N GLN A 201 16.21 -4.00 2.68
CA GLN A 201 15.33 -4.53 1.63
C GLN A 201 13.90 -3.97 1.77
N VAL A 202 13.38 -3.87 3.00
CA VAL A 202 12.07 -3.25 3.25
C VAL A 202 12.08 -1.78 2.86
N LYS A 203 13.10 -1.02 3.26
CA LYS A 203 13.27 0.41 2.88
C LYS A 203 13.42 0.60 1.36
N ARG A 204 14.17 -0.28 0.67
CA ARG A 204 14.28 -0.26 -0.80
C ARG A 204 12.94 -0.51 -1.46
N THR A 205 12.14 -1.44 -0.91
CA THR A 205 10.80 -1.75 -1.42
C THR A 205 9.85 -0.58 -1.20
N GLU A 206 9.88 0.07 -0.03
CA GLU A 206 9.10 1.28 0.27
C GLU A 206 9.46 2.42 -0.70
N ARG A 207 10.76 2.70 -0.87
CA ARG A 207 11.23 3.74 -1.82
C ARG A 207 10.77 3.44 -3.25
N TRP A 208 10.88 2.19 -3.68
CA TRP A 208 10.41 1.77 -4.99
C TRP A 208 8.90 1.97 -5.17
N LEU A 209 8.07 1.58 -4.20
CA LEU A 209 6.61 1.81 -4.24
C LEU A 209 6.26 3.28 -4.39
N ASN A 210 6.93 4.12 -3.61
CA ASN A 210 6.69 5.56 -3.59
C ASN A 210 7.29 6.29 -4.81
N GLY A 211 8.19 5.65 -5.53
CA GLY A 211 8.74 6.12 -6.80
C GLY A 211 8.04 5.59 -8.06
N LEU A 212 6.96 4.77 -7.90
CA LEU A 212 6.20 4.27 -9.05
C LEU A 212 5.16 5.28 -9.51
N PRO A 213 5.20 5.80 -10.75
CA PRO A 213 4.13 6.63 -11.29
C PRO A 213 2.79 5.93 -11.23
N ARG A 214 1.73 6.64 -10.87
CA ARG A 214 0.37 6.10 -10.74
C ARG A 214 -0.58 6.80 -11.71
N LYS A 215 -1.30 6.04 -12.53
CA LYS A 215 -2.33 6.58 -13.43
C LYS A 215 -3.36 7.42 -12.68
N CYS A 216 -3.82 6.94 -11.52
CA CYS A 216 -4.78 7.67 -10.67
C CYS A 216 -4.24 8.96 -10.03
N LEU A 217 -2.95 9.25 -10.18
CA LEU A 217 -2.30 10.50 -9.77
C LEU A 217 -1.81 11.30 -11.00
N GLY A 218 -2.41 11.11 -12.17
CA GLY A 218 -1.91 11.74 -13.40
C GLY A 218 -0.46 11.38 -13.71
N PHE A 219 -0.04 10.16 -13.40
CA PHE A 219 1.34 9.67 -13.53
C PHE A 219 2.40 10.39 -12.67
N GLN A 220 1.98 11.16 -11.66
CA GLN A 220 2.87 11.53 -10.58
C GLN A 220 3.20 10.29 -9.73
N THR A 221 4.34 10.36 -9.03
CA THR A 221 4.70 9.35 -8.03
C THR A 221 4.00 9.62 -6.70
N PRO A 222 3.72 8.60 -5.87
CA PRO A 222 3.21 8.79 -4.53
C PRO A 222 4.05 9.74 -3.68
N ALA A 223 5.38 9.71 -3.83
CA ALA A 223 6.27 10.60 -3.10
C ALA A 223 6.10 12.08 -3.50
N GLU A 224 5.88 12.37 -4.79
CA GLU A 224 5.60 13.73 -5.28
C GLU A 224 4.27 14.22 -4.75
N ALA A 225 3.19 13.43 -4.94
CA ALA A 225 1.85 13.79 -4.49
C ALA A 225 1.77 13.98 -2.96
N PHE A 226 2.50 13.16 -2.18
CA PHE A 226 2.53 13.29 -0.73
C PHE A 226 3.27 14.56 -0.29
N ARG A 227 4.43 14.87 -0.90
CA ARG A 227 5.16 16.12 -0.63
C ARG A 227 4.31 17.36 -0.90
N GLN A 228 3.55 17.38 -2.01
CA GLN A 228 2.62 18.46 -2.29
C GLN A 228 1.55 18.60 -1.20
N SER A 229 1.04 17.48 -0.67
CA SER A 229 0.06 17.50 0.43
C SER A 229 0.66 17.97 1.76
N VAL A 230 1.97 17.83 1.96
CA VAL A 230 2.69 18.39 3.11
C VAL A 230 2.87 19.89 2.96
N ALA A 231 3.26 20.35 1.76
CA ALA A 231 3.60 21.77 1.49
C ALA A 231 2.36 22.71 1.47
N LEU A 232 1.17 22.20 1.16
CA LEU A 232 -0.06 23.02 1.08
C LEU A 232 -0.60 23.49 2.43
N THR A 233 0.12 23.29 3.53
CA THR A 233 -0.33 23.53 4.91
C THR A 233 0.73 24.18 5.80
N GLY A 234 1.77 24.72 5.18
CA GLY A 234 2.77 25.58 5.83
C GLY A 234 2.49 27.08 5.66
#